data_bff22ae35617475339c8024f67c3c4f8
#
_entry.id   bff22ae35617475339c8024f67c3c4f8
#
_cell.length_a   1.000
_cell.length_b   1.000
_cell.length_c   1.000
_cell.angle_alpha   90.00
_cell.angle_beta   90.00
_cell.angle_gamma   90.00
#
_symmetry.space_group_name_H-M   'P 1'
#
loop_
_entity.id
_entity.type
_entity.pdbx_description
1 polymer ?
#
loop_
_entity_poly.entity_id
_entity_poly.type
_entity_poly.pdbx_seq_one_letter_code
_entity_poly.pdbx_strand_id
1 'polypeptide(L)'
;GRMKDYQTKSVKLIAAVRQWETNIFSGSYITSPTLIGGTLCDDIEKLNKPIEHFRNLEKVTWRKYESVAKWNFEKKVYVIPIDYKEQVYTIGKKCRASHIQIKDNLPERVDVIPALPKLKFDLGIVNKIHGYKPRAYQEEGIARGLQLKRFINGDQPGLGKTLQSIGTVYGAEKQGEVTFPCLVICPSALKINWKREFEMWTDKKAMVLTDKTKTNWHRFHEMGLADVFIVNFESLEKYFVTYKPETKDLEHSNQIVMDPRINLFKSVIIDEIHKLKNKNSIRAKICIKITKNKQYIIGLTGTPVVNLPIDLFSQLAIIFKLQHFGGANGFTERYCEGGRGKANLKELNYLMNMNCYFMRKKEDVLKDLPPLSRQTLICSITNQPEFDRVKNDFQAFLKSSDLTDAEIKKKVNGQVIVQITMLLQLSAIGKIEAAKEYIDEITGSGQKIVVFCKHKAVVDLLKKEYPKAVTVTGQDNEFQKQAAVDSFQKNENTNIIILNHKAGGVGITLTASSEVLMLELPWTQADCEQCEARCHRMGQPSNVRATYLLGDNTLDQWLYDIIQEKKAIANAVTGTEDTIPVSILNRVMDLFK
;
A
#
# COMPACT_ATOMS: atom_id res chain seq x y z
N GLY A 1 -48.01 -4.88 -32.05
CA GLY A 1 -47.85 -4.13 -33.33
C GLY A 1 -46.42 -3.93 -33.78
N ARG A 2 -45.47 -3.75 -32.88
CA ARG A 2 -44.05 -3.45 -33.24
C ARG A 2 -43.24 -4.67 -33.69
N MET A 3 -43.62 -5.87 -33.31
CA MET A 3 -42.94 -7.09 -33.76
C MET A 3 -43.25 -7.47 -35.21
N LYS A 4 -44.44 -7.12 -35.74
CA LYS A 4 -44.80 -7.45 -37.13
C LYS A 4 -43.98 -6.72 -38.16
N ASP A 5 -43.47 -5.51 -37.86
CA ASP A 5 -42.62 -4.75 -38.76
C ASP A 5 -41.22 -5.33 -38.97
N TYR A 6 -40.80 -6.25 -38.14
CA TYR A 6 -39.49 -6.92 -38.22
C TYR A 6 -39.51 -8.15 -39.11
N GLN A 7 -40.70 -8.68 -39.42
CA GLN A 7 -40.83 -9.93 -40.19
C GLN A 7 -40.41 -9.79 -41.66
N THR A 8 -40.30 -8.55 -42.16
CA THR A 8 -39.98 -8.27 -43.55
C THR A 8 -38.67 -7.52 -43.81
N LYS A 9 -37.95 -7.19 -42.76
CA LYS A 9 -36.68 -6.44 -42.86
C LYS A 9 -35.60 -7.09 -42.02
N SER A 10 -34.38 -7.16 -42.51
CA SER A 10 -33.22 -7.60 -41.72
C SER A 10 -33.10 -6.77 -40.44
N VAL A 11 -33.15 -7.43 -39.30
CA VAL A 11 -32.97 -6.76 -38.02
C VAL A 11 -31.49 -6.67 -37.73
N LYS A 12 -31.03 -5.49 -37.41
CA LYS A 12 -29.65 -5.25 -36.99
C LYS A 12 -29.62 -5.03 -35.51
N LEU A 13 -28.86 -5.86 -34.83
CA LEU A 13 -28.46 -5.65 -33.46
C LEU A 13 -27.09 -5.00 -33.48
N ILE A 14 -26.98 -3.78 -32.96
CA ILE A 14 -25.75 -3.03 -32.99
C ILE A 14 -25.16 -2.99 -31.58
N ALA A 15 -23.92 -3.46 -31.45
CA ALA A 15 -23.12 -3.25 -30.26
C ALA A 15 -22.54 -1.84 -30.26
N ALA A 16 -22.54 -1.20 -29.09
CA ALA A 16 -22.02 0.14 -28.92
C ALA A 16 -20.67 0.08 -28.21
N VAL A 17 -19.74 0.89 -28.71
CA VAL A 17 -18.40 1.04 -28.14
C VAL A 17 -18.21 2.45 -27.64
N ARG A 18 -17.47 2.60 -26.57
CA ARG A 18 -17.02 3.91 -26.11
C ARG A 18 -15.95 4.48 -27.03
N GLN A 19 -16.07 5.74 -27.36
CA GLN A 19 -15.00 6.54 -27.95
C GLN A 19 -14.09 7.10 -26.85
N TRP A 20 -13.54 6.23 -26.04
CA TRP A 20 -12.84 6.64 -24.85
C TRP A 20 -11.47 7.27 -25.10
N GLU A 21 -10.82 6.95 -26.21
CA GLU A 21 -9.57 7.58 -26.60
C GLU A 21 -9.72 9.09 -26.75
N THR A 22 -10.77 9.51 -27.46
CA THR A 22 -11.07 10.93 -27.64
C THR A 22 -11.40 11.61 -26.31
N ASN A 23 -12.13 10.91 -25.44
CA ASN A 23 -12.56 11.45 -24.17
C ASN A 23 -11.43 11.53 -23.13
N ILE A 24 -10.43 10.67 -23.22
CA ILE A 24 -9.23 10.74 -22.38
C ILE A 24 -8.49 12.07 -22.58
N PHE A 25 -8.29 12.47 -23.84
CA PHE A 25 -7.58 13.72 -24.14
C PHE A 25 -8.39 14.98 -23.86
N SER A 26 -9.71 14.90 -23.97
CA SER A 26 -10.60 16.04 -23.71
C SER A 26 -10.96 16.22 -22.24
N GLY A 27 -10.68 15.23 -21.37
CA GLY A 27 -11.11 15.22 -19.98
C GLY A 27 -12.61 15.14 -19.77
N SER A 28 -13.37 14.83 -20.82
CA SER A 28 -14.83 14.69 -20.78
C SER A 28 -15.25 13.29 -20.33
N TYR A 29 -16.50 13.18 -19.88
CA TYR A 29 -17.08 11.89 -19.49
C TYR A 29 -17.20 10.96 -20.68
N ILE A 30 -16.86 9.70 -20.48
CA ILE A 30 -17.13 8.64 -21.43
C ILE A 30 -18.59 8.23 -21.24
N THR A 31 -19.51 9.01 -21.76
CA THR A 31 -20.94 8.87 -21.45
C THR A 31 -21.71 8.11 -22.51
N SER A 32 -21.34 8.25 -23.76
CA SER A 32 -22.13 7.72 -24.87
C SER A 32 -21.35 6.67 -25.63
N PRO A 33 -21.84 5.45 -25.70
CA PRO A 33 -21.25 4.45 -26.57
C PRO A 33 -21.43 4.87 -28.03
N THR A 34 -20.39 4.69 -28.82
CA THR A 34 -20.46 4.86 -30.27
C THR A 34 -20.88 3.56 -30.92
N LEU A 35 -21.77 3.63 -31.86
CA LEU A 35 -22.23 2.48 -32.63
C LEU A 35 -21.15 2.05 -33.62
N ILE A 36 -20.60 0.87 -33.45
CA ILE A 36 -19.48 0.38 -34.26
C ILE A 36 -19.64 -1.02 -34.79
N GLY A 37 -20.67 -1.74 -34.37
CA GLY A 37 -20.91 -3.08 -34.86
C GLY A 37 -22.37 -3.44 -34.86
N GLY A 38 -22.73 -4.51 -35.49
CA GLY A 38 -24.11 -4.97 -35.58
C GLY A 38 -24.23 -6.47 -35.77
N THR A 39 -25.36 -7.00 -35.34
CA THR A 39 -25.76 -8.36 -35.61
C THR A 39 -26.81 -8.35 -36.69
N LEU A 40 -26.58 -9.10 -37.74
CA LEU A 40 -27.53 -9.33 -38.82
C LEU A 40 -28.02 -10.77 -38.73
N CYS A 41 -29.33 -10.97 -38.71
CA CYS A 41 -29.92 -12.30 -38.65
C CYS A 41 -31.08 -12.39 -39.64
N ASP A 42 -31.06 -13.41 -40.46
CA ASP A 42 -32.13 -13.70 -41.44
C ASP A 42 -33.29 -14.45 -40.79
N ASP A 43 -33.09 -15.05 -39.64
CA ASP A 43 -34.09 -15.80 -38.87
C ASP A 43 -34.53 -15.01 -37.64
N ILE A 44 -35.65 -14.33 -37.78
CA ILE A 44 -36.19 -13.44 -36.76
C ILE A 44 -36.57 -14.15 -35.48
N GLU A 45 -37.08 -15.38 -35.55
CA GLU A 45 -37.46 -16.11 -34.34
C GLU A 45 -36.22 -16.46 -33.49
N LYS A 46 -35.12 -16.81 -34.12
CA LYS A 46 -33.86 -17.10 -33.42
C LYS A 46 -33.18 -15.85 -32.90
N LEU A 47 -33.38 -14.70 -33.53
CA LEU A 47 -32.86 -13.42 -33.08
C LEU A 47 -33.66 -12.85 -31.91
N ASN A 48 -34.95 -13.09 -31.85
CA ASN A 48 -35.82 -12.57 -30.79
C ASN A 48 -35.39 -13.02 -29.39
N LYS A 49 -34.95 -14.27 -29.23
CA LYS A 49 -34.49 -14.80 -27.93
C LYS A 49 -33.28 -14.04 -27.37
N PRO A 50 -32.21 -13.82 -28.12
CA PRO A 50 -31.10 -12.97 -27.65
C PRO A 50 -31.52 -11.54 -27.32
N ILE A 51 -32.36 -10.92 -28.18
CA ILE A 51 -32.86 -9.56 -27.96
C ILE A 51 -33.71 -9.50 -26.70
N GLU A 52 -34.61 -10.47 -26.50
CA GLU A 52 -35.46 -10.55 -25.33
C GLU A 52 -34.63 -10.70 -24.03
N HIS A 53 -33.57 -11.49 -24.07
CA HIS A 53 -32.64 -11.59 -22.95
C HIS A 53 -32.07 -10.22 -22.57
N PHE A 54 -31.55 -9.45 -23.53
CA PHE A 54 -30.97 -8.14 -23.27
C PHE A 54 -32.00 -7.06 -22.95
N ARG A 55 -33.25 -7.21 -23.43
CA ARG A 55 -34.37 -6.34 -23.01
C ARG A 55 -34.76 -6.55 -21.58
N ASN A 56 -34.68 -7.79 -21.09
CA ASN A 56 -35.01 -8.16 -19.71
C ASN A 56 -33.81 -7.99 -18.77
N LEU A 57 -32.61 -7.88 -19.31
CA LEU A 57 -31.42 -7.57 -18.51
C LEU A 57 -31.44 -6.09 -18.13
N GLU A 58 -31.57 -5.86 -16.85
CA GLU A 58 -31.60 -4.52 -16.30
C GLU A 58 -30.26 -4.18 -15.65
N LYS A 59 -29.82 -2.96 -15.88
CA LYS A 59 -28.69 -2.42 -15.16
C LYS A 59 -29.17 -1.51 -14.05
N VAL A 60 -28.56 -1.63 -12.89
CA VAL A 60 -28.83 -0.76 -11.76
C VAL A 60 -28.18 0.60 -12.03
N THR A 61 -29.03 1.61 -12.23
CA THR A 61 -28.57 2.99 -12.21
C THR A 61 -28.80 3.58 -10.83
N TRP A 62 -28.20 4.72 -10.55
CA TRP A 62 -28.31 5.39 -9.26
C TRP A 62 -29.75 5.57 -8.75
N ARG A 63 -30.75 5.63 -9.62
CA ARG A 63 -32.13 5.90 -9.25
C ARG A 63 -33.18 4.97 -9.88
N LYS A 64 -32.82 4.17 -10.85
CA LYS A 64 -33.78 3.30 -11.57
C LYS A 64 -33.07 2.18 -12.32
N TYR A 65 -33.83 1.17 -12.68
CA TYR A 65 -33.41 0.12 -13.59
C TYR A 65 -33.68 0.52 -15.04
N GLU A 66 -32.73 0.27 -15.91
CA GLU A 66 -32.84 0.51 -17.35
C GLU A 66 -32.47 -0.75 -18.12
N SER A 67 -33.20 -1.02 -19.20
CA SER A 67 -32.86 -2.14 -20.08
C SER A 67 -31.52 -1.91 -20.77
N VAL A 68 -30.70 -2.95 -20.81
CA VAL A 68 -29.40 -2.95 -21.47
C VAL A 68 -29.57 -2.81 -23.00
N ALA A 69 -30.55 -3.47 -23.59
CA ALA A 69 -30.86 -3.33 -25.00
C ALA A 69 -31.82 -2.17 -25.23
N LYS A 70 -31.36 -1.14 -25.96
CA LYS A 70 -32.18 0.03 -26.29
C LYS A 70 -32.48 0.06 -27.78
N TRP A 71 -33.74 0.34 -28.14
CA TRP A 71 -34.12 0.52 -29.53
C TRP A 71 -33.70 1.90 -30.04
N ASN A 72 -32.93 1.91 -31.15
CA ASN A 72 -32.60 3.12 -31.84
C ASN A 72 -33.61 3.31 -33.02
N PHE A 73 -34.47 4.32 -32.90
CA PHE A 73 -35.52 4.58 -33.87
C PHE A 73 -35.00 5.05 -35.23
N GLU A 74 -33.93 5.79 -35.24
CA GLU A 74 -33.31 6.31 -36.49
C GLU A 74 -32.73 5.19 -37.35
N LYS A 75 -31.97 4.30 -36.69
CA LYS A 75 -31.25 3.20 -37.35
C LYS A 75 -32.07 1.91 -37.41
N LYS A 76 -33.22 1.88 -36.78
CA LYS A 76 -34.12 0.71 -36.68
C LYS A 76 -33.39 -0.55 -36.20
N VAL A 77 -32.61 -0.42 -35.12
CA VAL A 77 -31.79 -1.47 -34.57
C VAL A 77 -31.82 -1.42 -33.06
N TYR A 78 -31.57 -2.57 -32.40
CA TYR A 78 -31.24 -2.60 -31.01
C TYR A 78 -29.77 -2.26 -30.79
N VAL A 79 -29.52 -1.40 -29.84
CA VAL A 79 -28.18 -1.01 -29.40
C VAL A 79 -27.88 -1.70 -28.08
N ILE A 80 -26.81 -2.47 -28.06
CA ILE A 80 -26.31 -3.14 -26.86
C ILE A 80 -24.88 -2.66 -26.63
N PRO A 81 -24.53 -2.24 -25.41
CA PRO A 81 -23.16 -1.84 -25.12
C PRO A 81 -22.17 -2.95 -25.46
N ILE A 82 -21.00 -2.57 -25.97
CA ILE A 82 -19.96 -3.50 -26.40
C ILE A 82 -19.51 -4.45 -25.28
N ASP A 83 -19.70 -4.03 -24.04
CA ASP A 83 -19.39 -4.82 -22.84
C ASP A 83 -20.13 -6.16 -22.79
N TYR A 84 -21.26 -6.25 -23.48
CA TYR A 84 -22.08 -7.46 -23.57
C TYR A 84 -21.83 -8.31 -24.82
N LYS A 85 -20.80 -7.96 -25.61
CA LYS A 85 -20.47 -8.64 -26.88
C LYS A 85 -20.37 -10.16 -26.72
N GLU A 86 -19.63 -10.62 -25.72
CA GLU A 86 -19.44 -12.04 -25.45
C GLU A 86 -20.74 -12.75 -25.07
N GLN A 87 -21.60 -12.07 -24.31
CA GLN A 87 -22.93 -12.57 -23.96
C GLN A 87 -23.83 -12.69 -25.20
N VAL A 88 -23.78 -11.71 -26.12
CA VAL A 88 -24.51 -11.76 -27.40
C VAL A 88 -24.10 -13.00 -28.19
N TYR A 89 -22.81 -13.28 -28.32
CA TYR A 89 -22.31 -14.48 -28.99
C TYR A 89 -22.77 -15.76 -28.32
N THR A 90 -22.64 -15.82 -26.97
CA THR A 90 -22.98 -16.99 -26.19
C THR A 90 -24.46 -17.34 -26.30
N ILE A 91 -25.32 -16.33 -26.19
CA ILE A 91 -26.78 -16.49 -26.29
C ILE A 91 -27.18 -16.84 -27.71
N GLY A 92 -26.58 -16.19 -28.71
CA GLY A 92 -26.79 -16.51 -30.10
C GLY A 92 -26.49 -17.96 -30.43
N LYS A 93 -25.38 -18.49 -29.92
CA LYS A 93 -25.03 -19.92 -30.05
C LYS A 93 -26.03 -20.82 -29.33
N LYS A 94 -26.43 -20.50 -28.11
CA LYS A 94 -27.44 -21.27 -27.36
C LYS A 94 -28.79 -21.33 -28.07
N CYS A 95 -29.18 -20.24 -28.72
CA CYS A 95 -30.44 -20.14 -29.48
C CYS A 95 -30.33 -20.79 -30.87
N ARG A 96 -29.19 -21.40 -31.23
CA ARG A 96 -28.92 -21.99 -32.55
C ARG A 96 -29.22 -21.05 -33.71
N ALA A 97 -28.95 -19.78 -33.52
CA ALA A 97 -29.08 -18.79 -34.57
C ALA A 97 -27.93 -18.93 -35.57
N SER A 98 -28.16 -19.69 -36.62
CA SER A 98 -27.12 -20.10 -37.59
C SER A 98 -26.57 -18.94 -38.45
N HIS A 99 -27.25 -17.80 -38.47
CA HIS A 99 -26.91 -16.67 -39.34
C HIS A 99 -26.71 -15.35 -38.61
N ILE A 100 -26.39 -15.39 -37.31
CA ILE A 100 -26.04 -14.19 -36.57
C ILE A 100 -24.62 -13.78 -36.96
N GLN A 101 -24.50 -12.64 -37.66
CA GLN A 101 -23.23 -12.01 -37.93
C GLN A 101 -23.09 -10.77 -37.07
N ILE A 102 -22.09 -10.75 -36.24
CA ILE A 102 -21.70 -9.55 -35.54
C ILE A 102 -20.62 -8.85 -36.34
N LYS A 103 -20.97 -7.68 -36.90
CA LYS A 103 -20.00 -6.79 -37.54
C LYS A 103 -19.41 -5.91 -36.46
N ASP A 104 -18.18 -6.18 -36.16
CA ASP A 104 -17.37 -5.42 -35.24
C ASP A 104 -16.40 -4.60 -36.08
N ASN A 105 -16.70 -3.32 -36.24
CA ASN A 105 -15.87 -2.38 -37.00
C ASN A 105 -14.86 -1.67 -36.08
N LEU A 106 -14.69 -2.17 -34.86
CA LEU A 106 -13.64 -1.66 -33.99
C LEU A 106 -12.28 -1.95 -34.62
N PRO A 107 -11.41 -0.94 -34.76
CA PRO A 107 -10.02 -1.21 -35.01
C PRO A 107 -9.49 -2.11 -33.89
N GLU A 108 -8.61 -3.03 -34.25
CA GLU A 108 -7.94 -3.87 -33.28
C GLU A 108 -7.23 -2.96 -32.28
N ARG A 109 -7.63 -3.04 -31.03
CA ARG A 109 -7.19 -2.13 -30.00
C ARG A 109 -5.86 -2.60 -29.45
N VAL A 110 -4.83 -1.82 -29.66
CA VAL A 110 -3.54 -2.06 -29.05
C VAL A 110 -3.47 -1.22 -27.77
N ASP A 111 -3.79 -1.84 -26.64
CA ASP A 111 -3.69 -1.22 -25.33
C ASP A 111 -2.20 -1.24 -24.86
N VAL A 112 -1.38 -0.41 -25.49
CA VAL A 112 0.03 -0.28 -25.12
C VAL A 112 0.14 0.76 -24.01
N ILE A 113 0.56 0.29 -22.83
CA ILE A 113 0.91 1.17 -21.72
C ILE A 113 2.31 1.74 -22.01
N PRO A 114 2.46 3.07 -22.19
CA PRO A 114 3.76 3.65 -22.48
C PRO A 114 4.71 3.50 -21.29
N ALA A 115 5.99 3.39 -21.56
CA ALA A 115 7.03 3.43 -20.54
C ALA A 115 6.98 4.76 -19.77
N LEU A 116 7.42 4.74 -18.51
CA LEU A 116 7.48 5.96 -17.71
C LEU A 116 8.50 6.95 -18.29
N PRO A 117 8.21 8.26 -18.22
CA PRO A 117 9.11 9.27 -18.76
C PRO A 117 10.38 9.40 -17.92
N LYS A 118 11.43 9.92 -18.52
CA LYS A 118 12.63 10.30 -17.80
C LYS A 118 12.49 11.69 -17.20
N LEU A 119 13.06 11.89 -16.02
CA LEU A 119 13.14 13.20 -15.40
C LEU A 119 14.07 14.12 -16.18
N LYS A 120 13.64 15.35 -16.44
CA LYS A 120 14.34 16.30 -17.31
C LYS A 120 15.11 17.38 -16.55
N PHE A 121 15.15 17.34 -15.23
CA PHE A 121 15.83 18.31 -14.40
C PHE A 121 16.41 17.63 -13.15
N ASP A 122 17.36 18.30 -12.49
CA ASP A 122 17.93 17.80 -11.25
C ASP A 122 16.99 18.14 -10.08
N LEU A 123 16.54 17.10 -9.37
CA LEU A 123 15.71 17.27 -8.17
C LEU A 123 16.47 17.95 -7.03
N GLY A 124 17.78 17.83 -6.99
CA GLY A 124 18.60 18.29 -5.87
C GLY A 124 18.33 17.52 -4.57
N ILE A 125 17.81 16.32 -4.68
CA ILE A 125 17.53 15.43 -3.55
C ILE A 125 18.74 14.50 -3.34
N VAL A 126 19.28 14.52 -2.12
CA VAL A 126 20.36 13.64 -1.68
C VAL A 126 20.05 13.16 -0.27
N ASN A 127 20.21 11.88 -0.02
CA ASN A 127 20.11 11.33 1.33
C ASN A 127 21.22 11.91 2.20
N LYS A 128 20.86 12.67 3.22
CA LYS A 128 21.82 13.38 4.09
C LYS A 128 22.70 12.45 4.92
N ILE A 129 22.26 11.22 5.17
CA ILE A 129 22.98 10.24 5.96
C ILE A 129 23.99 9.47 5.12
N HIS A 130 23.59 9.02 3.93
CA HIS A 130 24.36 8.11 3.11
C HIS A 130 24.88 8.71 1.79
N GLY A 131 24.49 9.93 1.44
CA GLY A 131 24.87 10.58 0.20
C GLY A 131 24.26 10.00 -1.07
N TYR A 132 23.26 9.11 -0.96
CA TYR A 132 22.59 8.53 -2.11
C TYR A 132 21.69 9.53 -2.80
N LYS A 133 21.61 9.42 -4.13
CA LYS A 133 20.58 10.07 -4.94
C LYS A 133 19.45 9.09 -5.24
N PRO A 134 18.27 9.60 -5.62
CA PRO A 134 17.22 8.72 -6.17
C PRO A 134 17.77 7.89 -7.33
N ARG A 135 17.33 6.65 -7.41
CA ARG A 135 17.72 5.76 -8.51
C ARG A 135 16.97 6.14 -9.80
N ALA A 136 17.48 5.72 -10.94
CA ALA A 136 16.90 6.03 -12.24
C ALA A 136 15.39 5.69 -12.31
N TYR A 137 14.99 4.50 -11.86
CA TYR A 137 13.60 4.10 -11.86
C TYR A 137 12.73 4.93 -10.89
N GLN A 138 13.30 5.40 -9.78
CA GLN A 138 12.59 6.31 -8.85
C GLN A 138 12.38 7.68 -9.50
N GLU A 139 13.37 8.18 -10.20
CA GLU A 139 13.24 9.42 -10.97
C GLU A 139 12.20 9.32 -12.08
N GLU A 140 12.08 8.17 -12.74
CA GLU A 140 11.02 7.90 -13.72
C GLU A 140 9.62 7.92 -13.06
N GLY A 141 9.49 7.34 -11.87
CA GLY A 141 8.25 7.41 -11.09
C GLY A 141 7.90 8.84 -10.67
N ILE A 142 8.89 9.62 -10.27
CA ILE A 142 8.74 11.05 -9.95
C ILE A 142 8.31 11.83 -11.20
N ALA A 143 8.97 11.60 -12.33
CA ALA A 143 8.64 12.26 -13.59
C ALA A 143 7.19 11.98 -14.01
N ARG A 144 6.74 10.72 -13.88
CA ARG A 144 5.36 10.35 -14.14
C ARG A 144 4.39 11.03 -13.16
N GLY A 145 4.75 11.08 -11.88
CA GLY A 145 3.96 11.78 -10.86
C GLY A 145 3.77 13.27 -11.16
N LEU A 146 4.81 13.93 -11.64
CA LEU A 146 4.76 15.34 -12.07
C LEU A 146 3.81 15.55 -13.26
N GLN A 147 3.73 14.58 -14.17
CA GLN A 147 2.77 14.63 -15.28
C GLN A 147 1.33 14.41 -14.80
N LEU A 148 1.11 13.41 -13.94
CA LEU A 148 -0.23 13.02 -13.49
C LEU A 148 -0.79 13.94 -12.42
N LYS A 149 0.05 14.44 -11.53
CA LYS A 149 -0.26 15.31 -10.37
C LYS A 149 -1.16 14.66 -9.33
N ARG A 150 -2.25 14.02 -9.74
CA ARG A 150 -3.17 13.27 -8.90
C ARG A 150 -3.18 11.82 -9.36
N PHE A 151 -2.62 10.94 -8.55
CA PHE A 151 -2.38 9.56 -8.96
C PHE A 151 -2.17 8.62 -7.78
N ILE A 152 -2.16 7.33 -8.08
CA ILE A 152 -1.81 6.25 -7.17
C ILE A 152 -0.53 5.59 -7.67
N ASN A 153 0.49 5.53 -6.83
CA ASN A 153 1.69 4.76 -7.07
C ASN A 153 1.49 3.36 -6.48
N GLY A 154 1.40 2.37 -7.35
CA GLY A 154 1.20 0.96 -7.02
C GLY A 154 2.47 0.13 -7.06
N ASP A 155 3.65 0.72 -7.11
CA ASP A 155 4.92 0.01 -7.11
C ASP A 155 5.01 -1.00 -5.98
N GLN A 156 5.60 -2.15 -6.25
CA GLN A 156 5.78 -3.16 -5.22
C GLN A 156 6.60 -2.63 -4.04
N PRO A 157 6.37 -3.16 -2.83
CA PRO A 157 7.18 -2.80 -1.66
C PRO A 157 8.68 -2.94 -1.93
N GLY A 158 9.45 -1.97 -1.48
CA GLY A 158 10.89 -1.92 -1.70
C GLY A 158 11.36 -1.06 -2.85
N LEU A 159 10.46 -0.55 -3.67
CA LEU A 159 10.80 0.35 -4.77
C LEU A 159 10.89 1.83 -4.36
N GLY A 160 10.62 2.15 -3.10
CA GLY A 160 10.76 3.52 -2.59
C GLY A 160 9.61 4.43 -2.96
N LYS A 161 8.36 3.96 -2.81
CA LYS A 161 7.16 4.80 -3.03
C LYS A 161 7.18 6.08 -2.20
N THR A 162 7.67 6.00 -0.95
CA THR A 162 7.81 7.16 -0.06
C THR A 162 8.71 8.22 -0.69
N LEU A 163 9.91 7.84 -1.12
CA LEU A 163 10.85 8.75 -1.77
C LEU A 163 10.27 9.32 -3.08
N GLN A 164 9.60 8.50 -3.87
CA GLN A 164 9.00 8.94 -5.12
C GLN A 164 7.91 10.00 -4.88
N SER A 165 7.09 9.86 -3.85
CA SER A 165 6.06 10.85 -3.50
C SER A 165 6.68 12.14 -2.96
N ILE A 166 7.68 12.04 -2.09
CA ILE A 166 8.45 13.20 -1.61
C ILE A 166 9.10 13.93 -2.79
N GLY A 167 9.75 13.20 -3.68
CA GLY A 167 10.37 13.75 -4.88
C GLY A 167 9.39 14.43 -5.82
N THR A 168 8.16 13.94 -5.90
CA THR A 168 7.11 14.54 -6.74
C THR A 168 6.70 15.91 -6.21
N VAL A 169 6.35 16.03 -4.94
CA VAL A 169 5.92 17.33 -4.37
C VAL A 169 7.08 18.32 -4.26
N TYR A 170 8.27 17.84 -3.93
CA TYR A 170 9.48 18.66 -3.87
C TYR A 170 9.95 19.10 -5.27
N GLY A 171 9.91 18.20 -6.25
CA GLY A 171 10.24 18.51 -7.63
C GLY A 171 9.26 19.50 -8.26
N ALA A 172 7.99 19.42 -7.95
CA ALA A 172 6.98 20.36 -8.39
C ALA A 172 7.26 21.77 -7.86
N GLU A 173 7.63 21.90 -6.58
CA GLU A 173 8.04 23.21 -6.00
C GLU A 173 9.26 23.77 -6.74
N LYS A 174 10.24 22.95 -7.06
CA LYS A 174 11.40 23.37 -7.85
C LYS A 174 11.05 23.88 -9.24
N GLN A 175 9.96 23.40 -9.80
CA GLN A 175 9.44 23.86 -11.09
C GLN A 175 8.51 25.07 -10.98
N GLY A 176 8.45 25.70 -9.82
CA GLY A 176 7.67 26.91 -9.58
C GLY A 176 6.22 26.67 -9.13
N GLU A 177 5.83 25.43 -8.87
CA GLU A 177 4.51 25.12 -8.35
C GLU A 177 4.48 25.23 -6.81
N VAL A 178 3.30 25.50 -6.25
CA VAL A 178 3.12 25.62 -4.80
C VAL A 178 2.57 24.27 -4.28
N THR A 179 3.41 23.51 -3.62
CA THR A 179 3.07 22.16 -3.11
C THR A 179 3.25 22.02 -1.59
N PHE A 180 3.80 23.03 -0.94
CA PHE A 180 3.92 23.06 0.53
C PHE A 180 3.09 24.20 1.12
N PRO A 181 2.50 24.03 2.31
CA PRO A 181 2.62 22.83 3.19
C PRO A 181 1.96 21.60 2.60
N CYS A 182 2.59 20.45 2.85
CA CYS A 182 2.10 19.14 2.46
C CYS A 182 1.47 18.42 3.65
N LEU A 183 0.32 17.78 3.45
CA LEU A 183 -0.28 16.89 4.45
C LEU A 183 0.02 15.44 4.07
N VAL A 184 0.56 14.67 5.01
CA VAL A 184 0.74 13.22 4.88
C VAL A 184 -0.26 12.51 5.78
N ILE A 185 -1.09 11.66 5.20
CA ILE A 185 -2.03 10.80 5.90
C ILE A 185 -1.51 9.36 5.78
N CYS A 186 -1.25 8.72 6.90
CA CYS A 186 -0.60 7.41 6.93
C CYS A 186 -1.09 6.55 8.10
N PRO A 187 -0.78 5.25 8.10
CA PRO A 187 -0.96 4.44 9.29
C PRO A 187 -0.19 4.98 10.49
N SER A 188 -0.75 4.82 11.68
CA SER A 188 -0.18 5.37 12.92
C SER A 188 1.28 4.95 13.15
N ALA A 189 1.61 3.70 12.81
CA ALA A 189 2.95 3.16 12.94
C ALA A 189 4.01 3.83 12.04
N LEU A 190 3.59 4.48 10.96
CA LEU A 190 4.49 5.05 9.95
C LEU A 190 4.72 6.56 10.08
N LYS A 191 4.05 7.23 11.01
CA LYS A 191 4.14 8.69 11.16
C LYS A 191 5.58 9.19 11.35
N ILE A 192 6.32 8.55 12.22
CA ILE A 192 7.70 8.93 12.52
C ILE A 192 8.61 8.64 11.33
N ASN A 193 8.38 7.53 10.64
CA ASN A 193 9.12 7.22 9.43
C ASN A 193 8.93 8.28 8.34
N TRP A 194 7.71 8.75 8.13
CA TRP A 194 7.43 9.83 7.18
C TRP A 194 8.16 11.13 7.52
N LYS A 195 8.14 11.53 8.80
CA LYS A 195 8.90 12.70 9.27
C LYS A 195 10.38 12.55 8.96
N ARG A 196 10.95 11.43 9.31
CA ARG A 196 12.37 11.11 9.08
C ARG A 196 12.73 11.13 7.61
N GLU A 197 11.91 10.54 6.74
CA GLU A 197 12.15 10.49 5.30
C GLU A 197 12.15 11.89 4.67
N PHE A 198 11.20 12.73 4.98
CA PHE A 198 11.19 14.11 4.49
C PHE A 198 12.43 14.89 4.92
N GLU A 199 12.81 14.81 6.18
CA GLU A 199 13.97 15.52 6.73
C GLU A 199 15.29 14.96 6.23
N MET A 200 15.35 13.67 5.95
CA MET A 200 16.54 12.98 5.44
C MET A 200 16.84 13.33 3.97
N TRP A 201 15.80 13.43 3.15
CA TRP A 201 15.94 13.66 1.72
C TRP A 201 15.85 15.11 1.28
N THR A 202 15.20 15.95 2.06
CA THR A 202 14.92 17.36 1.70
C THR A 202 15.28 18.32 2.85
N ASP A 203 15.21 19.60 2.55
CA ASP A 203 15.33 20.67 3.54
C ASP A 203 14.00 20.99 4.26
N LYS A 204 12.93 20.23 3.95
CA LYS A 204 11.61 20.46 4.52
C LYS A 204 11.54 19.96 5.96
N LYS A 205 10.91 20.78 6.80
CA LYS A 205 10.68 20.49 8.21
C LYS A 205 9.34 19.80 8.37
N ALA A 206 9.33 18.63 8.97
CA ALA A 206 8.13 17.82 9.16
C ALA A 206 7.69 17.78 10.62
N MET A 207 6.38 17.81 10.83
CA MET A 207 5.76 17.80 12.14
C MET A 207 4.67 16.73 12.20
N VAL A 208 4.77 15.84 13.19
CA VAL A 208 3.70 14.90 13.50
C VAL A 208 2.65 15.61 14.35
N LEU A 209 1.41 15.63 13.88
CA LEU A 209 0.31 16.23 14.63
C LEU A 209 -0.05 15.38 15.84
N THR A 210 -0.30 16.05 16.96
CA THR A 210 -0.68 15.46 18.24
C THR A 210 -1.92 16.17 18.80
N ASP A 211 -2.49 15.63 19.86
CA ASP A 211 -3.61 16.27 20.56
C ASP A 211 -3.27 17.67 21.10
N LYS A 212 -1.99 17.90 21.41
CA LYS A 212 -1.50 19.21 21.86
C LYS A 212 -1.44 20.24 20.74
N THR A 213 -1.30 19.81 19.50
CA THR A 213 -1.11 20.68 18.34
C THR A 213 -2.33 20.78 17.42
N LYS A 214 -3.40 20.05 17.72
CA LYS A 214 -4.61 19.99 16.87
C LYS A 214 -5.29 21.33 16.62
N THR A 215 -5.11 22.31 17.49
CA THR A 215 -5.73 23.63 17.36
C THR A 215 -4.77 24.70 16.84
N ASN A 216 -3.47 24.46 16.91
CA ASN A 216 -2.46 25.49 16.61
C ASN A 216 -1.40 25.05 15.58
N TRP A 217 -1.57 23.90 14.92
CA TRP A 217 -0.59 23.38 13.96
C TRP A 217 -0.28 24.36 12.82
N HIS A 218 -1.26 25.14 12.37
CA HIS A 218 -1.10 26.15 11.31
C HIS A 218 -0.10 27.25 11.68
N ARG A 219 0.04 27.59 12.96
CA ARG A 219 0.98 28.60 13.45
C ARG A 219 2.44 28.17 13.25
N PHE A 220 2.71 26.87 13.34
CA PHE A 220 4.05 26.34 13.07
C PHE A 220 4.48 26.58 11.62
N HIS A 221 3.55 26.46 10.68
CA HIS A 221 3.82 26.83 9.29
C HIS A 221 4.03 28.33 9.12
N GLU A 222 3.17 29.15 9.69
CA GLU A 222 3.26 30.61 9.65
C GLU A 222 4.60 31.12 10.22
N MET A 223 5.13 30.44 11.23
CA MET A 223 6.42 30.73 11.85
C MET A 223 7.62 30.13 11.11
N GLY A 224 7.42 29.43 10.01
CA GLY A 224 8.47 28.75 9.26
C GLY A 224 9.07 27.53 9.95
N LEU A 225 8.35 26.94 10.91
CA LEU A 225 8.81 25.78 11.69
C LEU A 225 8.36 24.44 11.13
N ALA A 226 7.38 24.42 10.23
CA ALA A 226 6.89 23.20 9.60
C ALA A 226 6.41 23.46 8.17
N ASP A 227 6.82 22.56 7.27
CA ASP A 227 6.43 22.52 5.86
C ASP A 227 5.57 21.28 5.55
N VAL A 228 5.66 20.26 6.38
CA VAL A 228 4.98 18.98 6.22
C VAL A 228 4.29 18.63 7.53
N PHE A 229 3.02 18.26 7.44
CA PHE A 229 2.22 17.82 8.58
C PHE A 229 1.82 16.36 8.38
N ILE A 230 2.01 15.54 9.41
CA ILE A 230 1.79 14.11 9.35
C ILE A 230 0.70 13.73 10.35
N VAL A 231 -0.29 12.99 9.88
CA VAL A 231 -1.44 12.56 10.67
C VAL A 231 -1.79 11.11 10.31
N ASN A 232 -2.33 10.36 11.27
CA ASN A 232 -2.87 9.05 11.02
C ASN A 232 -4.38 9.09 10.68
N PHE A 233 -4.88 8.02 10.07
CA PHE A 233 -6.28 7.94 9.64
C PHE A 233 -7.27 8.15 10.78
N GLU A 234 -6.98 7.59 11.95
CA GLU A 234 -7.85 7.64 13.12
C GLU A 234 -8.00 9.06 13.69
N SER A 235 -7.04 9.92 13.45
CA SER A 235 -7.01 11.30 13.97
C SER A 235 -7.61 12.35 13.02
N LEU A 236 -7.97 11.98 11.81
CA LEU A 236 -8.49 12.92 10.81
C LEU A 236 -9.73 13.67 11.28
N GLU A 237 -10.70 12.93 11.85
CA GLU A 237 -11.93 13.52 12.37
C GLU A 237 -11.63 14.50 13.50
N LYS A 238 -10.81 14.09 14.45
CA LYS A 238 -10.46 14.87 15.64
C LYS A 238 -9.74 16.18 15.33
N TYR A 239 -8.90 16.18 14.27
CA TYR A 239 -8.04 17.34 13.97
C TYR A 239 -8.63 18.27 12.93
N PHE A 240 -9.46 17.79 12.03
CA PHE A 240 -9.89 18.53 10.85
C PHE A 240 -11.40 18.68 10.66
N VAL A 241 -12.21 17.98 11.44
CA VAL A 241 -13.67 18.06 11.34
C VAL A 241 -14.20 18.96 12.45
N THR A 242 -14.98 19.98 12.10
CA THR A 242 -15.65 20.87 13.05
C THR A 242 -17.07 20.42 13.38
N TYR A 243 -17.75 19.79 12.40
CA TYR A 243 -19.09 19.24 12.58
C TYR A 243 -19.33 18.08 11.62
N LYS A 244 -20.01 17.06 12.09
CA LYS A 244 -20.61 16.01 11.27
C LYS A 244 -21.89 15.51 11.93
N PRO A 245 -22.87 15.03 11.13
CA PRO A 245 -24.03 14.33 11.68
C PRO A 245 -23.62 13.00 12.35
N GLU A 246 -24.53 12.42 13.12
CA GLU A 246 -24.33 11.06 13.61
C GLU A 246 -24.12 10.08 12.44
N THR A 247 -23.37 9.02 12.67
CA THR A 247 -22.98 8.07 11.61
C THR A 247 -24.17 7.50 10.84
N LYS A 248 -25.31 7.26 11.54
CA LYS A 248 -26.55 6.77 10.94
C LYS A 248 -27.20 7.76 9.96
N ASP A 249 -26.96 9.06 10.15
CA ASP A 249 -27.54 10.14 9.36
C ASP A 249 -26.58 10.68 8.30
N LEU A 250 -25.35 10.14 8.24
CA LEU A 250 -24.32 10.57 7.31
C LEU A 250 -24.44 9.84 5.96
N GLU A 251 -25.06 10.49 4.99
CA GLU A 251 -25.21 9.95 3.63
C GLU A 251 -24.11 10.42 2.67
N HIS A 252 -23.74 11.69 2.74
CA HIS A 252 -22.82 12.32 1.81
C HIS A 252 -21.68 13.06 2.49
N SER A 253 -20.54 13.15 1.80
CA SER A 253 -19.35 13.89 2.30
C SER A 253 -19.61 15.39 2.52
N ASN A 254 -20.55 15.98 1.78
CA ASN A 254 -20.91 17.39 1.92
C ASN A 254 -21.54 17.75 3.26
N GLN A 255 -22.06 16.76 3.99
CA GLN A 255 -22.61 16.94 5.34
C GLN A 255 -21.52 17.12 6.41
N ILE A 256 -20.28 16.78 6.08
CA ILE A 256 -19.13 16.95 6.98
C ILE A 256 -18.59 18.37 6.81
N VAL A 257 -18.52 19.11 7.89
CA VAL A 257 -17.95 20.46 7.91
C VAL A 257 -16.49 20.38 8.39
N MET A 258 -15.59 20.79 7.52
CA MET A 258 -14.15 20.76 7.80
C MET A 258 -13.67 22.08 8.39
N ASP A 259 -12.60 22.02 9.18
CA ASP A 259 -11.85 23.19 9.58
C ASP A 259 -11.32 23.90 8.31
N PRO A 260 -11.62 25.20 8.12
CA PRO A 260 -11.16 25.94 6.93
C PRO A 260 -9.64 25.96 6.75
N ARG A 261 -8.89 25.73 7.82
CA ARG A 261 -7.41 25.70 7.78
C ARG A 261 -6.84 24.55 6.94
N ILE A 262 -7.63 23.52 6.61
CA ILE A 262 -7.21 22.50 5.64
C ILE A 262 -6.87 23.09 4.27
N ASN A 263 -7.39 24.26 3.94
CA ASN A 263 -7.06 24.97 2.69
C ASN A 263 -5.61 25.48 2.65
N LEU A 264 -4.91 25.51 3.77
CA LEU A 264 -3.48 25.80 3.80
C LEU A 264 -2.64 24.72 3.13
N PHE A 265 -3.06 23.49 3.20
CA PHE A 265 -2.36 22.38 2.53
C PHE A 265 -2.44 22.54 1.01
N LYS A 266 -1.29 22.45 0.36
CA LYS A 266 -1.17 22.58 -1.10
C LYS A 266 -1.03 21.23 -1.81
N SER A 267 -0.62 20.22 -1.08
CA SER A 267 -0.56 18.83 -1.55
C SER A 267 -0.94 17.86 -0.45
N VAL A 268 -1.38 16.68 -0.84
CA VAL A 268 -1.75 15.60 0.08
C VAL A 268 -1.14 14.28 -0.40
N ILE A 269 -0.47 13.58 0.50
CA ILE A 269 0.03 12.23 0.28
C ILE A 269 -0.73 11.30 1.21
N ILE A 270 -1.29 10.23 0.66
CA ILE A 270 -2.04 9.22 1.42
C ILE A 270 -1.34 7.89 1.27
N ASP A 271 -0.66 7.47 2.33
CA ASP A 271 -0.02 6.16 2.38
C ASP A 271 -1.06 5.07 2.68
N GLU A 272 -0.90 3.90 2.09
CA GLU A 272 -1.85 2.80 2.23
C GLU A 272 -3.29 3.21 1.84
N ILE A 273 -3.43 3.91 0.71
CA ILE A 273 -4.73 4.45 0.25
C ILE A 273 -5.82 3.39 0.10
N HIS A 274 -5.46 2.12 -0.11
CA HIS A 274 -6.40 1.00 -0.17
C HIS A 274 -7.19 0.81 1.13
N LYS A 275 -6.72 1.32 2.27
CA LYS A 275 -7.48 1.35 3.53
C LYS A 275 -8.74 2.21 3.45
N LEU A 276 -8.83 3.07 2.44
CA LEU A 276 -9.98 3.93 2.17
C LEU A 276 -10.92 3.36 1.08
N LYS A 277 -10.81 2.07 0.75
CA LYS A 277 -11.61 1.42 -0.29
C LYS A 277 -13.13 1.46 -0.08
N ASN A 278 -13.57 1.55 1.16
CA ASN A 278 -14.99 1.66 1.47
C ASN A 278 -15.46 3.10 1.32
N LYS A 279 -16.16 3.39 0.21
CA LYS A 279 -16.70 4.73 -0.09
C LYS A 279 -17.68 5.27 0.96
N ASN A 280 -18.29 4.39 1.74
CA ASN A 280 -19.26 4.77 2.78
C ASN A 280 -18.58 5.07 4.12
N SER A 281 -17.29 4.77 4.27
CA SER A 281 -16.58 5.04 5.50
C SER A 281 -16.44 6.55 5.76
N ILE A 282 -16.51 6.93 7.02
CA ILE A 282 -16.31 8.33 7.43
C ILE A 282 -14.93 8.82 7.00
N ARG A 283 -13.91 7.99 7.16
CA ARG A 283 -12.53 8.32 6.77
C ARG A 283 -12.40 8.66 5.29
N ALA A 284 -13.02 7.85 4.42
CA ALA A 284 -13.01 8.12 2.98
C ALA A 284 -13.71 9.44 2.65
N LYS A 285 -14.86 9.72 3.26
CA LYS A 285 -15.59 10.97 3.08
C LYS A 285 -14.79 12.18 3.57
N ILE A 286 -14.12 12.07 4.70
CA ILE A 286 -13.22 13.11 5.22
C ILE A 286 -12.05 13.34 4.24
N CYS A 287 -11.42 12.29 3.74
CA CYS A 287 -10.32 12.40 2.78
C CYS A 287 -10.74 13.11 1.49
N ILE A 288 -11.94 12.84 0.96
CA ILE A 288 -12.48 13.56 -0.20
C ILE A 288 -12.58 15.07 0.10
N LYS A 289 -13.04 15.42 1.30
CA LYS A 289 -13.13 16.84 1.72
C LYS A 289 -11.76 17.49 1.82
N ILE A 290 -10.77 16.79 2.35
CA ILE A 290 -9.39 17.30 2.49
C ILE A 290 -8.73 17.47 1.12
N THR A 291 -8.90 16.53 0.21
CA THR A 291 -8.22 16.54 -1.10
C THR A 291 -8.89 17.45 -2.13
N LYS A 292 -10.11 17.91 -1.86
CA LYS A 292 -10.83 18.81 -2.76
C LYS A 292 -10.00 20.03 -3.12
N ASN A 293 -9.93 20.34 -4.42
CA ASN A 293 -9.19 21.47 -4.98
C ASN A 293 -7.66 21.43 -4.76
N LYS A 294 -7.10 20.30 -4.38
CA LYS A 294 -5.64 20.11 -4.33
C LYS A 294 -5.11 19.72 -5.70
N GLN A 295 -4.04 20.37 -6.11
CA GLN A 295 -3.42 20.09 -7.43
C GLN A 295 -2.61 18.80 -7.41
N TYR A 296 -1.96 18.49 -6.29
CA TYR A 296 -1.17 17.27 -6.09
C TYR A 296 -1.81 16.40 -5.00
N ILE A 297 -2.23 15.22 -5.40
CA ILE A 297 -2.80 14.19 -4.51
C ILE A 297 -2.16 12.87 -4.89
N ILE A 298 -1.39 12.29 -3.97
CA ILE A 298 -0.62 11.08 -4.21
C ILE A 298 -1.08 9.99 -3.27
N GLY A 299 -1.64 8.92 -3.82
CA GLY A 299 -1.95 7.71 -3.06
C GLY A 299 -0.85 6.67 -3.24
N LEU A 300 -0.49 5.96 -2.18
CA LEU A 300 0.47 4.87 -2.21
C LEU A 300 -0.19 3.57 -1.79
N THR A 301 0.07 2.51 -2.52
CA THR A 301 -0.37 1.16 -2.15
C THR A 301 0.58 0.11 -2.72
N GLY A 302 1.05 -0.80 -1.88
CA GLY A 302 1.87 -1.94 -2.31
C GLY A 302 1.04 -3.17 -2.69
N THR A 303 -0.27 -3.13 -2.48
CA THR A 303 -1.18 -4.22 -2.82
C THR A 303 -1.75 -4.06 -4.22
N PRO A 304 -2.03 -5.16 -4.93
CA PRO A 304 -2.74 -5.07 -6.20
C PRO A 304 -4.05 -4.31 -6.04
N VAL A 305 -4.24 -3.26 -6.84
CA VAL A 305 -5.35 -2.33 -6.70
C VAL A 305 -6.68 -2.97 -7.09
N VAL A 306 -6.68 -4.10 -7.81
CA VAL A 306 -7.88 -4.67 -8.40
C VAL A 306 -8.11 -6.13 -8.01
N ASN A 307 -8.76 -6.33 -6.87
CA ASN A 307 -9.51 -7.58 -6.66
C ASN A 307 -10.98 -7.40 -7.07
N LEU A 308 -11.59 -6.30 -6.69
CA LEU A 308 -12.91 -5.88 -7.14
C LEU A 308 -12.82 -4.43 -7.61
N PRO A 309 -13.33 -4.10 -8.80
CA PRO A 309 -13.32 -2.72 -9.28
C PRO A 309 -13.95 -1.71 -8.32
N ILE A 310 -14.95 -2.11 -7.57
CA ILE A 310 -15.61 -1.22 -6.59
C ILE A 310 -14.64 -0.73 -5.50
N ASP A 311 -13.58 -1.47 -5.20
CA ASP A 311 -12.57 -1.07 -4.23
C ASP A 311 -11.76 0.14 -4.70
N LEU A 312 -11.70 0.39 -6.02
CA LEU A 312 -11.08 1.56 -6.60
C LEU A 312 -11.96 2.82 -6.57
N PHE A 313 -13.27 2.67 -6.48
CA PHE A 313 -14.20 3.78 -6.54
C PHE A 313 -13.85 4.90 -5.56
N SER A 314 -13.70 4.55 -4.29
CA SER A 314 -13.36 5.50 -3.23
C SER A 314 -11.99 6.14 -3.46
N GLN A 315 -11.00 5.35 -3.84
CA GLN A 315 -9.64 5.82 -4.10
C GLN A 315 -9.60 6.81 -5.26
N LEU A 316 -10.30 6.52 -6.36
CA LEU A 316 -10.41 7.41 -7.52
C LEU A 316 -11.18 8.69 -7.18
N ALA A 317 -12.21 8.60 -6.36
CA ALA A 317 -12.95 9.77 -5.87
C ALA A 317 -12.05 10.68 -5.02
N ILE A 318 -11.23 10.12 -4.14
CA ILE A 318 -10.32 10.86 -3.27
C ILE A 318 -9.26 11.62 -4.09
N ILE A 319 -8.73 11.02 -5.14
CA ILE A 319 -7.75 11.70 -6.02
C ILE A 319 -8.40 12.52 -7.13
N PHE A 320 -9.71 12.63 -7.15
CA PHE A 320 -10.48 13.39 -8.16
C PHE A 320 -10.17 12.99 -9.59
N LYS A 321 -10.13 11.68 -9.85
CA LYS A 321 -9.91 11.10 -11.18
C LYS A 321 -11.09 10.24 -11.67
N LEU A 322 -12.15 10.14 -10.89
CA LEU A 322 -13.29 9.28 -11.22
C LEU A 322 -14.00 9.67 -12.52
N GLN A 323 -13.95 10.96 -12.90
CA GLN A 323 -14.51 11.46 -14.14
C GLN A 323 -13.90 10.82 -15.40
N HIS A 324 -12.62 10.40 -15.35
CA HIS A 324 -11.98 9.70 -16.47
C HIS A 324 -12.55 8.30 -16.74
N PHE A 325 -13.38 7.81 -15.82
CA PHE A 325 -14.01 6.49 -15.88
C PHE A 325 -15.53 6.58 -16.01
N GLY A 326 -16.04 7.74 -16.39
CA GLY A 326 -17.48 8.00 -16.56
C GLY A 326 -18.18 8.52 -15.30
N GLY A 327 -17.43 9.02 -14.30
CA GLY A 327 -17.98 9.47 -13.03
C GLY A 327 -18.48 8.31 -12.18
N ALA A 328 -19.20 8.61 -11.12
CA ALA A 328 -19.69 7.61 -10.17
C ALA A 328 -20.57 6.54 -10.83
N ASN A 329 -21.55 6.97 -11.60
CA ASN A 329 -22.48 6.06 -12.27
C ASN A 329 -21.80 5.28 -13.40
N GLY A 330 -21.04 5.96 -14.24
CA GLY A 330 -20.34 5.33 -15.36
C GLY A 330 -19.33 4.29 -14.91
N PHE A 331 -18.58 4.56 -13.85
CA PHE A 331 -17.64 3.61 -13.27
C PHE A 331 -18.36 2.38 -12.73
N THR A 332 -19.41 2.58 -11.93
CA THR A 332 -20.15 1.49 -11.31
C THR A 332 -20.83 0.60 -12.35
N GLU A 333 -21.45 1.19 -13.34
CA GLU A 333 -22.12 0.43 -14.40
C GLU A 333 -21.14 -0.34 -15.27
N ARG A 334 -20.05 0.31 -15.71
CA ARG A 334 -19.14 -0.27 -16.68
C ARG A 334 -18.18 -1.29 -16.11
N TYR A 335 -17.64 -1.05 -14.91
CA TYR A 335 -16.61 -1.89 -14.33
C TYR A 335 -17.11 -2.78 -13.20
N CYS A 336 -18.19 -2.39 -12.54
CA CYS A 336 -18.75 -3.11 -11.39
C CYS A 336 -20.09 -3.81 -11.71
N GLU A 337 -20.54 -3.80 -12.96
CA GLU A 337 -21.83 -4.39 -13.36
C GLU A 337 -22.99 -3.90 -12.49
N GLY A 338 -22.97 -2.61 -12.14
CA GLY A 338 -23.98 -1.98 -11.28
C GLY A 338 -23.81 -2.25 -9.78
N GLY A 339 -22.84 -3.05 -9.36
CA GLY A 339 -22.66 -3.41 -7.94
C GLY A 339 -21.25 -3.90 -7.61
N ARG A 340 -21.10 -5.19 -7.42
CA ARG A 340 -19.82 -5.85 -7.05
C ARG A 340 -19.26 -6.76 -8.14
N GLY A 341 -19.66 -6.56 -9.36
CA GLY A 341 -19.16 -7.33 -10.50
C GLY A 341 -17.78 -6.90 -10.96
N LYS A 342 -17.30 -7.61 -11.99
CA LYS A 342 -16.00 -7.37 -12.65
C LYS A 342 -16.22 -7.36 -14.15
N ALA A 343 -16.05 -6.21 -14.78
CA ALA A 343 -16.17 -6.09 -16.23
C ALA A 343 -15.11 -5.13 -16.77
N ASN A 344 -14.71 -5.34 -18.04
CA ASN A 344 -13.81 -4.45 -18.76
C ASN A 344 -12.47 -4.17 -18.04
N LEU A 345 -11.90 -5.18 -17.38
CA LEU A 345 -10.70 -5.01 -16.54
C LEU A 345 -9.48 -4.55 -17.33
N LYS A 346 -9.32 -4.99 -18.58
CA LYS A 346 -8.22 -4.54 -19.45
C LYS A 346 -8.33 -3.05 -19.77
N GLU A 347 -9.54 -2.59 -20.10
CA GLU A 347 -9.81 -1.17 -20.30
C GLU A 347 -9.56 -0.37 -19.03
N LEU A 348 -10.07 -0.86 -17.91
CA LEU A 348 -9.87 -0.21 -16.61
C LEU A 348 -8.37 -0.05 -16.29
N ASN A 349 -7.59 -1.12 -16.46
CA ASN A 349 -6.15 -1.07 -16.25
C ASN A 349 -5.45 -0.08 -17.18
N TYR A 350 -5.81 -0.07 -18.45
CA TYR A 350 -5.26 0.88 -19.41
C TYR A 350 -5.60 2.33 -19.03
N LEU A 351 -6.85 2.63 -18.73
CA LEU A 351 -7.29 3.97 -18.31
C LEU A 351 -6.63 4.43 -17.02
N MET A 352 -6.43 3.51 -16.08
CA MET A 352 -5.68 3.77 -14.86
C MET A 352 -4.25 4.22 -15.19
N ASN A 353 -3.52 3.45 -15.98
CA ASN A 353 -2.14 3.75 -16.35
C ASN A 353 -1.99 5.03 -17.20
N MET A 354 -2.99 5.37 -17.99
CA MET A 354 -2.98 6.60 -18.78
C MET A 354 -3.27 7.85 -17.96
N ASN A 355 -4.07 7.76 -16.91
CA ASN A 355 -4.64 8.92 -16.25
C ASN A 355 -4.19 9.13 -14.80
N CYS A 356 -3.94 8.06 -14.04
CA CYS A 356 -3.81 8.21 -12.59
C CYS A 356 -3.07 7.09 -11.86
N TYR A 357 -2.35 6.24 -12.55
CA TYR A 357 -1.75 5.08 -11.91
C TYR A 357 -0.51 4.59 -12.62
N PHE A 358 0.44 4.06 -11.87
CA PHE A 358 1.49 3.19 -12.37
C PHE A 358 1.90 2.16 -11.31
N MET A 359 2.39 1.03 -11.76
CA MET A 359 2.87 -0.05 -10.92
C MET A 359 4.02 -0.76 -11.62
N ARG A 360 5.10 -0.99 -10.89
CA ARG A 360 6.24 -1.76 -11.37
C ARG A 360 6.55 -2.89 -10.39
N LYS A 361 7.04 -3.98 -10.94
CA LYS A 361 7.51 -5.12 -10.15
C LYS A 361 8.99 -4.95 -9.83
N LYS A 362 9.43 -5.42 -8.67
CA LYS A 362 10.84 -5.44 -8.27
C LYS A 362 11.74 -6.08 -9.32
N GLU A 363 11.35 -7.24 -9.82
CA GLU A 363 12.09 -8.00 -10.80
C GLU A 363 12.37 -7.24 -12.10
N ASP A 364 11.52 -6.29 -12.47
CA ASP A 364 11.63 -5.53 -13.71
C ASP A 364 12.59 -4.34 -13.57
N VAL A 365 12.76 -3.77 -12.39
CA VAL A 365 13.49 -2.51 -12.17
C VAL A 365 14.74 -2.62 -11.32
N LEU A 366 14.90 -3.70 -10.54
CA LEU A 366 16.03 -3.88 -9.61
C LEU A 366 17.18 -4.72 -10.16
N LYS A 367 17.32 -4.83 -11.46
CA LYS A 367 18.34 -5.70 -12.12
C LYS A 367 19.77 -5.34 -11.75
N ASP A 368 20.05 -4.08 -11.53
CA ASP A 368 21.40 -3.54 -11.28
C ASP A 368 21.66 -3.17 -9.81
N LEU A 369 20.77 -3.58 -8.89
CA LEU A 369 20.92 -3.27 -7.48
C LEU A 369 21.82 -4.29 -6.75
N PRO A 370 22.46 -3.88 -5.63
CA PRO A 370 23.11 -4.81 -4.73
C PRO A 370 22.14 -5.94 -4.34
N PRO A 371 22.62 -7.19 -4.25
CA PRO A 371 21.76 -8.34 -3.98
C PRO A 371 21.10 -8.30 -2.59
N LEU A 372 21.58 -7.48 -1.70
CA LEU A 372 21.04 -7.28 -0.35
C LEU A 372 20.95 -5.79 -0.04
N SER A 373 19.78 -5.33 0.32
CA SER A 373 19.54 -3.99 0.83
C SER A 373 18.98 -4.04 2.27
N ARG A 374 19.32 -3.04 3.06
CA ARG A 374 18.84 -2.90 4.44
C ARG A 374 18.11 -1.59 4.61
N GLN A 375 17.02 -1.62 5.36
CA GLN A 375 16.29 -0.42 5.77
C GLN A 375 15.87 -0.51 7.23
N THR A 376 15.65 0.62 7.85
CA THR A 376 15.03 0.72 9.17
C THR A 376 13.67 1.38 9.06
N LEU A 377 12.68 0.86 9.78
CA LEU A 377 11.39 1.50 9.99
C LEU A 377 11.24 1.82 11.47
N ILE A 378 10.96 3.06 11.78
CA ILE A 378 10.72 3.51 13.15
C ILE A 378 9.22 3.66 13.35
N CYS A 379 8.67 2.99 14.35
CA CYS A 379 7.25 3.00 14.65
C CYS A 379 6.99 3.33 16.12
N SER A 380 5.83 3.93 16.38
CA SER A 380 5.32 4.07 17.75
C SER A 380 4.89 2.72 18.30
N ILE A 381 5.19 2.44 19.55
CA ILE A 381 4.71 1.24 20.23
C ILE A 381 3.34 1.49 20.86
N THR A 382 2.50 0.46 20.89
CA THR A 382 1.13 0.57 21.41
C THR A 382 1.05 0.58 22.93
N ASN A 383 2.11 0.18 23.61
CA ASN A 383 2.21 0.02 25.07
C ASN A 383 3.24 0.97 25.70
N GLN A 384 3.39 2.18 25.16
CA GLN A 384 4.36 3.16 25.66
C GLN A 384 4.26 3.44 27.17
N PRO A 385 3.08 3.60 27.78
CA PRO A 385 2.97 3.84 29.22
C PRO A 385 3.56 2.71 30.07
N GLU A 386 3.33 1.46 29.66
CA GLU A 386 3.89 0.29 30.35
C GLU A 386 5.41 0.21 30.18
N PHE A 387 5.89 0.45 28.97
CA PHE A 387 7.33 0.53 28.68
C PHE A 387 8.00 1.61 29.53
N ASP A 388 7.44 2.80 29.59
CA ASP A 388 7.99 3.93 30.35
C ASP A 388 8.01 3.64 31.85
N ARG A 389 7.00 2.98 32.38
CA ARG A 389 6.97 2.56 33.79
C ARG A 389 8.13 1.61 34.10
N VAL A 390 8.32 0.57 33.31
CA VAL A 390 9.41 -0.40 33.50
C VAL A 390 10.77 0.28 33.32
N LYS A 391 10.91 1.17 32.37
CA LYS A 391 12.11 1.98 32.13
C LYS A 391 12.44 2.85 33.36
N ASN A 392 11.47 3.54 33.93
CA ASN A 392 11.66 4.40 35.10
C ASN A 392 12.03 3.58 36.33
N ASP A 393 11.41 2.42 36.56
CA ASP A 393 11.75 1.49 37.63
C ASP A 393 13.20 0.98 37.48
N PHE A 394 13.61 0.69 36.25
CA PHE A 394 14.98 0.28 35.96
C PHE A 394 16.00 1.39 36.22
N GLN A 395 15.70 2.63 35.84
CA GLN A 395 16.54 3.80 36.14
C GLN A 395 16.68 4.02 37.66
N ALA A 396 15.59 3.93 38.39
CA ALA A 396 15.60 4.04 39.85
C ALA A 396 16.45 2.92 40.51
N PHE A 397 16.32 1.69 40.03
CA PHE A 397 17.14 0.57 40.46
C PHE A 397 18.65 0.82 40.22
N LEU A 398 19.04 1.29 39.04
CA LEU A 398 20.44 1.59 38.72
C LEU A 398 21.02 2.69 39.61
N LYS A 399 20.25 3.74 39.93
CA LYS A 399 20.68 4.83 40.79
C LYS A 399 20.84 4.42 42.25
N SER A 400 20.07 3.44 42.71
CA SER A 400 20.12 2.93 44.10
C SER A 400 21.19 1.84 44.33
N SER A 401 21.85 1.36 43.26
CA SER A 401 22.78 0.23 43.33
C SER A 401 24.22 0.71 43.49
N ASP A 402 24.91 0.21 44.53
CA ASP A 402 26.33 0.40 44.72
C ASP A 402 27.12 -0.71 44.00
N LEU A 403 27.92 -0.31 43.01
CA LEU A 403 28.63 -1.21 42.11
C LEU A 403 30.10 -1.44 42.50
N THR A 404 30.49 -1.16 43.73
CA THR A 404 31.90 -1.22 44.19
C THR A 404 32.40 -2.64 44.51
N ASP A 405 31.51 -3.56 44.85
CA ASP A 405 31.83 -4.95 45.17
C ASP A 405 31.60 -5.88 43.97
N ALA A 406 32.55 -6.78 43.68
CA ALA A 406 32.51 -7.69 42.56
C ALA A 406 31.35 -8.72 42.61
N GLU A 407 31.01 -9.20 43.81
CA GLU A 407 29.88 -10.12 43.99
C GLU A 407 28.54 -9.41 43.82
N ILE A 408 28.41 -8.20 44.37
CA ILE A 408 27.26 -7.33 44.21
C ILE A 408 27.12 -6.96 42.73
N LYS A 409 28.20 -6.63 42.04
CA LYS A 409 28.22 -6.38 40.58
C LYS A 409 27.65 -7.56 39.80
N LYS A 410 28.05 -8.78 40.12
CA LYS A 410 27.57 -9.98 39.40
C LYS A 410 26.06 -10.17 39.62
N LYS A 411 25.57 -9.97 40.84
CA LYS A 411 24.15 -10.08 41.19
C LYS A 411 23.33 -8.96 40.53
N VAL A 412 23.83 -7.73 40.56
CA VAL A 412 23.22 -6.57 39.91
C VAL A 412 23.19 -6.76 38.39
N ASN A 413 24.25 -7.28 37.79
CA ASN A 413 24.26 -7.58 36.34
C ASN A 413 23.19 -8.60 35.95
N GLY A 414 22.92 -9.61 36.77
CA GLY A 414 21.82 -10.55 36.52
C GLY A 414 20.45 -9.87 36.52
N GLN A 415 20.22 -8.98 37.48
CA GLN A 415 18.97 -8.19 37.52
C GLN A 415 18.87 -7.20 36.36
N VAL A 416 19.97 -6.58 36.00
CA VAL A 416 20.05 -5.68 34.83
C VAL A 416 19.68 -6.42 33.54
N ILE A 417 20.21 -7.63 33.35
CA ILE A 417 19.89 -8.47 32.20
C ILE A 417 18.37 -8.74 32.11
N VAL A 418 17.76 -9.10 33.27
CA VAL A 418 16.31 -9.34 33.31
C VAL A 418 15.52 -8.09 32.91
N GLN A 419 15.90 -6.92 33.44
CA GLN A 419 15.22 -5.66 33.12
C GLN A 419 15.36 -5.25 31.64
N ILE A 420 16.55 -5.40 31.08
CA ILE A 420 16.79 -5.12 29.66
C ILE A 420 15.97 -6.07 28.79
N THR A 421 15.95 -7.35 29.11
CA THR A 421 15.15 -8.36 28.39
C THR A 421 13.68 -8.01 28.45
N MET A 422 13.17 -7.58 29.61
CA MET A 422 11.79 -7.14 29.78
C MET A 422 11.46 -5.92 28.90
N LEU A 423 12.33 -4.90 28.86
CA LEU A 423 12.15 -3.72 28.04
C LEU A 423 12.14 -4.06 26.54
N LEU A 424 13.02 -4.94 26.10
CA LEU A 424 13.06 -5.39 24.70
C LEU A 424 11.82 -6.21 24.33
N GLN A 425 11.33 -7.05 25.22
CA GLN A 425 10.10 -7.80 25.00
C GLN A 425 8.87 -6.89 24.95
N LEU A 426 8.77 -5.90 25.81
CA LEU A 426 7.71 -4.88 25.79
C LEU A 426 7.75 -4.08 24.47
N SER A 427 8.92 -3.67 24.04
CA SER A 427 9.09 -3.01 22.74
C SER A 427 8.59 -3.89 21.60
N ALA A 428 8.96 -5.15 21.57
CA ALA A 428 8.52 -6.11 20.54
C ALA A 428 7.00 -6.29 20.54
N ILE A 429 6.39 -6.47 21.69
CA ILE A 429 4.92 -6.58 21.82
C ILE A 429 4.25 -5.29 21.33
N GLY A 430 4.80 -4.14 21.68
CA GLY A 430 4.28 -2.84 21.24
C GLY A 430 4.42 -2.59 19.73
N LYS A 431 5.28 -3.32 19.05
CA LYS A 431 5.47 -3.22 17.57
C LYS A 431 4.58 -4.18 16.77
N ILE A 432 3.82 -5.06 17.39
CA ILE A 432 3.03 -6.09 16.69
C ILE A 432 2.07 -5.47 15.67
N GLU A 433 1.38 -4.41 16.00
CA GLU A 433 0.46 -3.75 15.05
C GLU A 433 1.21 -3.19 13.82
N ALA A 434 2.34 -2.56 14.02
CA ALA A 434 3.19 -2.09 12.93
C ALA A 434 3.74 -3.25 12.07
N ALA A 435 4.14 -4.34 12.73
CA ALA A 435 4.58 -5.55 12.04
C ALA A 435 3.47 -6.16 11.19
N LYS A 436 2.24 -6.21 11.70
CA LYS A 436 1.07 -6.69 10.95
C LYS A 436 0.82 -5.86 9.70
N GLU A 437 0.84 -4.55 9.81
CA GLU A 437 0.69 -3.66 8.64
C GLU A 437 1.74 -3.94 7.58
N TYR A 438 2.99 -4.08 7.99
CA TYR A 438 4.09 -4.40 7.08
C TYR A 438 3.95 -5.79 6.43
N ILE A 439 3.63 -6.80 7.22
CA ILE A 439 3.43 -8.17 6.73
C ILE A 439 2.25 -8.23 5.74
N ASP A 440 1.15 -7.56 6.06
CA ASP A 440 -0.04 -7.54 5.21
C ASP A 440 0.23 -6.83 3.88
N GLU A 441 1.02 -5.76 3.88
CA GLU A 441 1.45 -5.09 2.66
C GLU A 441 2.28 -6.02 1.76
N ILE A 442 3.25 -6.71 2.31
CA ILE A 442 4.10 -7.64 1.55
C ILE A 442 3.28 -8.81 1.00
N THR A 443 2.52 -9.46 1.84
CA THR A 443 1.71 -10.64 1.42
C THR A 443 0.57 -10.25 0.50
N GLY A 444 -0.04 -9.09 0.70
CA GLY A 444 -1.06 -8.53 -0.18
C GLY A 444 -0.53 -8.22 -1.59
N SER A 445 0.76 -7.94 -1.73
CA SER A 445 1.42 -7.76 -3.03
C SER A 445 1.78 -9.08 -3.73
N GLY A 446 1.43 -10.23 -3.15
CA GLY A 446 1.74 -11.56 -3.68
C GLY A 446 3.14 -12.06 -3.35
N GLN A 447 3.86 -11.40 -2.46
CA GLN A 447 5.19 -11.83 -2.01
C GLN A 447 5.11 -12.63 -0.70
N LYS A 448 6.12 -13.46 -0.48
CA LYS A 448 6.30 -14.14 0.80
C LYS A 448 7.20 -13.30 1.71
N ILE A 449 7.07 -13.50 3.02
CA ILE A 449 7.87 -12.78 4.01
C ILE A 449 8.44 -13.73 5.07
N VAL A 450 9.68 -13.48 5.46
CA VAL A 450 10.37 -14.14 6.56
C VAL A 450 10.44 -13.17 7.74
N VAL A 451 9.92 -13.56 8.89
CA VAL A 451 9.89 -12.74 10.10
C VAL A 451 10.77 -13.36 11.16
N PHE A 452 11.75 -12.60 11.65
CA PHE A 452 12.63 -13.02 12.74
C PHE A 452 12.24 -12.35 14.04
N CYS A 453 12.11 -13.17 15.06
CA CYS A 453 11.83 -12.78 16.44
C CYS A 453 12.88 -13.35 17.38
N LYS A 454 12.97 -12.79 18.59
CA LYS A 454 13.86 -13.25 19.65
C LYS A 454 13.10 -14.02 20.72
N HIS A 455 11.99 -13.45 21.20
CA HIS A 455 11.20 -14.00 22.28
C HIS A 455 10.08 -14.92 21.76
N LYS A 456 9.94 -16.07 22.39
CA LYS A 456 8.88 -17.02 22.05
C LYS A 456 7.48 -16.39 22.16
N ALA A 457 7.26 -15.56 23.16
CA ALA A 457 5.99 -14.86 23.35
C ALA A 457 5.60 -14.01 22.13
N VAL A 458 6.57 -13.41 21.46
CA VAL A 458 6.36 -12.61 20.24
C VAL A 458 6.01 -13.52 19.05
N VAL A 459 6.70 -14.65 18.92
CA VAL A 459 6.36 -15.68 17.90
C VAL A 459 4.93 -16.17 18.09
N ASP A 460 4.54 -16.48 19.32
CA ASP A 460 3.20 -16.97 19.64
C ASP A 460 2.11 -15.92 19.34
N LEU A 461 2.35 -14.64 19.63
CA LEU A 461 1.44 -13.56 19.31
C LEU A 461 1.26 -13.40 17.79
N LEU A 462 2.34 -13.44 17.02
CA LEU A 462 2.27 -13.39 15.57
C LEU A 462 1.56 -14.62 14.97
N LYS A 463 1.83 -15.80 15.49
CA LYS A 463 1.16 -17.03 15.08
C LYS A 463 -0.34 -16.97 15.30
N LYS A 464 -0.77 -16.36 16.40
CA LYS A 464 -2.19 -16.13 16.68
C LYS A 464 -2.84 -15.20 15.68
N GLU A 465 -2.14 -14.15 15.26
CA GLU A 465 -2.61 -13.22 14.23
C GLU A 465 -2.60 -13.85 12.82
N TYR A 466 -1.65 -14.73 12.55
CA TYR A 466 -1.48 -15.42 11.28
C TYR A 466 -1.51 -16.96 11.47
N PRO A 467 -2.69 -17.55 11.67
CA PRO A 467 -2.80 -18.99 11.94
C PRO A 467 -2.23 -19.89 10.85
N LYS A 468 -2.23 -19.41 9.60
CA LYS A 468 -1.67 -20.14 8.44
C LYS A 468 -0.16 -19.99 8.30
N ALA A 469 0.48 -19.10 9.03
CA ALA A 469 1.92 -18.97 9.03
C ALA A 469 2.56 -20.24 9.62
N VAL A 470 3.72 -20.61 9.08
CA VAL A 470 4.54 -21.67 9.68
C VAL A 470 5.58 -21.05 10.60
N THR A 471 5.99 -21.79 11.63
CA THR A 471 6.93 -21.32 12.63
C THR A 471 8.11 -22.28 12.79
N VAL A 472 9.29 -21.73 13.11
CA VAL A 472 10.48 -22.49 13.46
C VAL A 472 11.04 -21.93 14.76
N THR A 473 10.98 -22.72 15.83
CA THR A 473 11.42 -22.36 17.16
C THR A 473 12.41 -23.39 17.72
N GLY A 474 13.09 -23.04 18.83
CA GLY A 474 14.00 -23.97 19.49
C GLY A 474 13.36 -25.22 20.09
N GLN A 475 12.02 -25.23 20.19
CA GLN A 475 11.26 -26.39 20.68
C GLN A 475 10.93 -27.40 19.58
N ASP A 476 11.09 -27.02 18.30
CA ASP A 476 10.83 -27.88 17.17
C ASP A 476 11.99 -28.88 16.98
N ASN A 477 11.67 -30.12 16.70
CA ASN A 477 12.67 -31.10 16.26
C ASN A 477 13.05 -30.82 14.78
N GLU A 478 14.10 -31.47 14.31
CA GLU A 478 14.61 -31.28 12.94
C GLU A 478 13.57 -31.61 11.87
N PHE A 479 12.70 -32.60 12.14
CA PHE A 479 11.62 -32.96 11.22
C PHE A 479 10.56 -31.86 11.13
N GLN A 480 10.15 -31.28 12.25
CA GLN A 480 9.18 -30.19 12.30
C GLN A 480 9.75 -28.92 11.63
N LYS A 481 11.01 -28.59 11.88
CA LYS A 481 11.69 -27.47 11.21
C LYS A 481 11.71 -27.65 9.72
N GLN A 482 12.10 -28.83 9.24
CA GLN A 482 12.15 -29.10 7.81
C GLN A 482 10.75 -29.06 7.15
N ALA A 483 9.72 -29.57 7.83
CA ALA A 483 8.35 -29.49 7.33
C ALA A 483 7.87 -28.04 7.17
N ALA A 484 8.18 -27.17 8.13
CA ALA A 484 7.84 -25.75 8.06
C ALA A 484 8.57 -25.05 6.87
N VAL A 485 9.86 -25.32 6.71
CA VAL A 485 10.67 -24.77 5.61
C VAL A 485 10.14 -25.27 4.26
N ASP A 486 9.85 -26.54 4.12
CA ASP A 486 9.33 -27.12 2.88
C ASP A 486 7.95 -26.53 2.52
N SER A 487 7.08 -26.35 3.50
CA SER A 487 5.78 -25.69 3.30
C SER A 487 5.97 -24.25 2.79
N PHE A 488 6.85 -23.50 3.41
CA PHE A 488 7.13 -22.13 2.98
C PHE A 488 7.75 -22.06 1.58
N GLN A 489 8.69 -22.94 1.27
CA GLN A 489 9.40 -22.93 -0.02
C GLN A 489 8.53 -23.42 -1.19
N LYS A 490 7.63 -24.37 -0.98
CA LYS A 490 6.94 -25.10 -2.05
C LYS A 490 5.44 -24.82 -2.14
N ASN A 491 4.80 -24.42 -1.03
CA ASN A 491 3.35 -24.19 -1.01
C ASN A 491 3.05 -22.71 -1.27
N GLU A 492 2.36 -22.43 -2.35
CA GLU A 492 1.96 -21.07 -2.73
C GLU A 492 1.05 -20.38 -1.70
N ASN A 493 0.32 -21.16 -0.90
CA ASN A 493 -0.57 -20.64 0.14
C ASN A 493 0.15 -20.36 1.47
N THR A 494 1.41 -20.77 1.63
CA THR A 494 2.22 -20.49 2.81
C THR A 494 3.09 -19.28 2.55
N ASN A 495 2.61 -18.09 2.94
CA ASN A 495 3.23 -16.81 2.60
C ASN A 495 4.10 -16.24 3.71
N ILE A 496 3.97 -16.75 4.94
CA ILE A 496 4.63 -16.22 6.12
C ILE A 496 5.32 -17.35 6.86
N ILE A 497 6.60 -17.17 7.15
CA ILE A 497 7.35 -17.99 8.08
C ILE A 497 7.90 -17.11 9.22
N ILE A 498 7.70 -17.54 10.44
CA ILE A 498 8.13 -16.83 11.65
C ILE A 498 9.18 -17.69 12.35
N LEU A 499 10.37 -17.14 12.53
CA LEU A 499 11.49 -17.86 13.11
C LEU A 499 12.05 -17.12 14.34
N ASN A 500 12.49 -17.90 15.30
CA ASN A 500 13.42 -17.39 16.31
C ASN A 500 14.81 -17.25 15.68
N HIS A 501 15.58 -16.24 16.04
CA HIS A 501 16.92 -15.96 15.49
C HIS A 501 17.83 -17.18 15.45
N LYS A 502 17.78 -18.01 16.48
CA LYS A 502 18.68 -19.18 16.65
C LYS A 502 18.04 -20.51 16.28
N ALA A 503 16.73 -20.59 16.15
CA ALA A 503 16.03 -21.84 15.90
C ALA A 503 16.29 -22.41 14.50
N GLY A 504 16.76 -21.58 13.60
CA GLY A 504 16.98 -21.95 12.22
C GLY A 504 18.15 -22.89 11.96
N GLY A 505 19.04 -23.15 12.90
CA GLY A 505 20.22 -24.00 12.68
C GLY A 505 21.10 -23.56 11.50
N VAL A 506 22.20 -24.25 11.29
CA VAL A 506 23.05 -24.04 10.13
C VAL A 506 22.37 -24.67 8.90
N GLY A 507 22.02 -23.89 7.89
CA GLY A 507 21.62 -24.43 6.60
C GLY A 507 20.15 -24.26 6.18
N ILE A 508 19.26 -23.65 6.97
CA ILE A 508 17.89 -23.36 6.53
C ILE A 508 17.92 -22.41 5.34
N THR A 509 17.24 -22.79 4.26
CA THR A 509 17.10 -22.01 3.03
C THR A 509 15.69 -21.50 2.88
N LEU A 510 15.55 -20.18 2.73
CA LEU A 510 14.25 -19.49 2.61
C LEU A 510 14.21 -18.59 1.37
N THR A 511 14.75 -19.08 0.27
CA THR A 511 14.90 -18.34 -1.00
C THR A 511 13.58 -18.08 -1.72
N ALA A 512 12.48 -18.67 -1.28
CA ALA A 512 11.14 -18.35 -1.78
C ALA A 512 10.69 -16.91 -1.41
N SER A 513 11.35 -16.27 -0.45
CA SER A 513 11.13 -14.87 -0.12
C SER A 513 12.38 -14.04 -0.37
N SER A 514 12.18 -12.81 -0.82
CA SER A 514 13.18 -11.74 -0.87
C SER A 514 12.95 -10.66 0.19
N GLU A 515 11.96 -10.84 1.06
CA GLU A 515 11.61 -9.90 2.13
C GLU A 515 11.88 -10.52 3.49
N VAL A 516 12.73 -9.86 4.26
CA VAL A 516 13.06 -10.24 5.64
C VAL A 516 12.65 -9.11 6.58
N LEU A 517 11.82 -9.43 7.57
CA LEU A 517 11.45 -8.51 8.63
C LEU A 517 12.16 -8.92 9.93
N MET A 518 13.03 -8.05 10.41
CA MET A 518 13.65 -8.19 11.74
C MET A 518 12.77 -7.44 12.74
N LEU A 519 11.81 -8.16 13.34
CA LEU A 519 10.89 -7.58 14.33
C LEU A 519 11.60 -7.30 15.64
N GLU A 520 12.52 -8.16 16.02
CA GLU A 520 13.42 -7.98 17.16
C GLU A 520 14.87 -8.06 16.67
N LEU A 521 15.75 -7.30 17.32
CA LEU A 521 17.16 -7.27 17.00
C LEU A 521 17.91 -8.43 17.66
N PRO A 522 18.75 -9.17 16.93
CA PRO A 522 19.80 -9.97 17.53
C PRO A 522 20.81 -9.09 18.26
N TRP A 523 21.62 -9.71 19.13
CA TRP A 523 22.64 -8.99 19.89
C TRP A 523 23.88 -8.57 19.10
N THR A 524 24.11 -9.20 17.95
CA THR A 524 25.33 -8.97 17.18
C THR A 524 25.02 -8.75 15.68
N GLN A 525 25.89 -8.05 15.01
CA GLN A 525 25.80 -7.87 13.56
C GLN A 525 25.93 -9.22 12.80
N ALA A 526 26.77 -10.12 13.32
CA ALA A 526 26.94 -11.45 12.73
C ALA A 526 25.62 -12.25 12.76
N ASP A 527 24.86 -12.17 13.85
CA ASP A 527 23.55 -12.82 13.96
C ASP A 527 22.53 -12.18 13.01
N CYS A 528 22.58 -10.86 12.83
CA CYS A 528 21.75 -10.17 11.82
C CYS A 528 22.05 -10.68 10.42
N GLU A 529 23.33 -10.76 10.06
CA GLU A 529 23.77 -11.26 8.76
C GLU A 529 23.40 -12.72 8.54
N GLN A 530 23.46 -13.55 9.55
CA GLN A 530 23.00 -14.95 9.49
C GLN A 530 21.50 -15.04 9.21
N CYS A 531 20.67 -14.21 9.84
CA CYS A 531 19.23 -14.15 9.55
C CYS A 531 18.99 -13.75 8.09
N GLU A 532 19.64 -12.71 7.62
CA GLU A 532 19.51 -12.23 6.24
C GLU A 532 19.97 -13.29 5.23
N ALA A 533 21.02 -14.03 5.54
CA ALA A 533 21.62 -15.07 4.69
C ALA A 533 20.69 -16.28 4.47
N ARG A 534 19.59 -16.41 5.20
CA ARG A 534 18.58 -17.45 4.93
C ARG A 534 17.87 -17.22 3.60
N CYS A 535 17.65 -15.96 3.25
CA CYS A 535 17.06 -15.55 1.98
C CYS A 535 18.12 -15.13 0.96
N HIS A 536 19.18 -14.43 1.40
CA HIS A 536 20.26 -13.93 0.57
C HIS A 536 21.34 -15.00 0.39
N ARG A 537 21.08 -15.94 -0.49
CA ARG A 537 21.98 -17.05 -0.79
C ARG A 537 21.76 -17.60 -2.20
N MET A 538 22.61 -18.53 -2.61
CA MET A 538 22.50 -19.20 -3.90
C MET A 538 21.09 -19.77 -4.12
N GLY A 539 20.51 -19.49 -5.28
CA GLY A 539 19.13 -19.86 -5.63
C GLY A 539 18.11 -18.75 -5.38
N GLN A 540 18.51 -17.61 -4.83
CA GLN A 540 17.63 -16.44 -4.70
C GLN A 540 17.53 -15.71 -6.04
N PRO A 541 16.34 -15.66 -6.68
CA PRO A 541 16.18 -15.00 -7.98
C PRO A 541 16.05 -13.48 -7.90
N SER A 542 15.81 -12.92 -6.71
CA SER A 542 15.53 -11.51 -6.49
C SER A 542 16.48 -10.87 -5.50
N ASN A 543 16.61 -9.55 -5.54
CA ASN A 543 17.33 -8.81 -4.52
C ASN A 543 16.62 -8.89 -3.17
N VAL A 544 17.35 -9.24 -2.13
CA VAL A 544 16.82 -9.36 -0.78
C VAL A 544 16.78 -8.00 -0.09
N ARG A 545 15.66 -7.71 0.54
CA ARG A 545 15.50 -6.55 1.42
C ARG A 545 15.30 -7.00 2.86
N ALA A 546 16.17 -6.54 3.74
CA ALA A 546 16.05 -6.72 5.17
C ALA A 546 15.54 -5.43 5.82
N THR A 547 14.40 -5.52 6.50
CA THR A 547 13.76 -4.40 7.19
C THR A 547 13.87 -4.60 8.69
N TYR A 548 14.47 -3.64 9.36
CA TYR A 548 14.61 -3.61 10.82
C TYR A 548 13.53 -2.71 11.40
N LEU A 549 12.58 -3.30 12.12
CA LEU A 549 11.49 -2.58 12.77
C LEU A 549 11.90 -2.13 14.16
N LEU A 550 12.01 -0.83 14.35
CA LEU A 550 12.52 -0.22 15.58
C LEU A 550 11.40 0.57 16.27
N GLY A 551 11.20 0.32 17.57
CA GLY A 551 10.27 1.10 18.37
C GLY A 551 10.83 2.48 18.70
N ASP A 552 10.05 3.52 18.47
CA ASP A 552 10.39 4.88 18.91
C ASP A 552 10.32 4.99 20.42
N ASN A 553 11.20 5.79 21.02
CA ASN A 553 11.33 5.94 22.47
C ASN A 553 11.52 4.60 23.22
N THR A 554 12.22 3.68 22.59
CA THR A 554 12.62 2.38 23.16
C THR A 554 14.13 2.21 23.08
N LEU A 555 14.61 1.02 23.45
CA LEU A 555 16.03 0.67 23.31
C LEU A 555 16.42 0.33 21.86
N ASP A 556 15.45 0.14 20.96
CA ASP A 556 15.70 -0.47 19.67
C ASP A 556 16.64 0.35 18.77
N GLN A 557 16.42 1.66 18.65
CA GLN A 557 17.26 2.53 17.81
C GLN A 557 18.69 2.57 18.33
N TRP A 558 18.84 2.72 19.63
CA TRP A 558 20.13 2.77 20.28
C TRP A 558 20.88 1.42 20.14
N LEU A 559 20.18 0.30 20.32
CA LEU A 559 20.76 -1.03 20.14
C LEU A 559 21.18 -1.27 18.67
N TYR A 560 20.34 -0.85 17.72
CA TYR A 560 20.66 -0.93 16.32
C TYR A 560 21.94 -0.17 15.98
N ASP A 561 22.07 1.06 16.45
CA ASP A 561 23.26 1.89 16.21
C ASP A 561 24.53 1.25 16.81
N ILE A 562 24.44 0.71 18.02
CA ILE A 562 25.56 -0.02 18.63
C ILE A 562 25.97 -1.25 17.82
N ILE A 563 25.02 -2.02 17.37
CA ILE A 563 25.27 -3.21 16.53
C ILE A 563 26.00 -2.80 15.24
N GLN A 564 25.60 -1.69 14.64
CA GLN A 564 26.25 -1.17 13.43
C GLN A 564 27.67 -0.66 13.70
N GLU A 565 27.91 0.06 14.79
CA GLU A 565 29.25 0.55 15.18
C GLU A 565 30.24 -0.58 15.42
N LYS A 566 29.78 -1.69 15.99
CA LYS A 566 30.63 -2.85 16.34
C LYS A 566 30.86 -3.83 15.21
N LYS A 567 30.43 -3.52 13.99
CA LYS A 567 30.65 -4.36 12.81
C LYS A 567 32.13 -4.80 12.63
N ALA A 568 33.07 -3.98 13.07
CA ALA A 568 34.50 -4.25 12.99
C ALA A 568 35.05 -5.11 14.16
N ILE A 569 34.35 -5.18 15.29
CA ILE A 569 34.84 -5.82 16.54
C ILE A 569 34.17 -7.20 16.76
N ALA A 570 32.97 -7.42 16.24
CA ALA A 570 32.16 -8.60 16.54
C ALA A 570 32.62 -9.90 15.85
N ASN A 571 33.57 -9.85 14.92
CA ASN A 571 34.15 -11.05 14.30
C ASN A 571 35.04 -11.88 15.24
N ALA A 572 35.25 -11.41 16.48
CA ALA A 572 36.20 -12.03 17.40
C ALA A 572 35.55 -12.88 18.51
N VAL A 573 34.24 -12.85 18.72
CA VAL A 573 33.59 -13.58 19.83
C VAL A 573 32.36 -14.34 19.34
N THR A 574 32.56 -15.53 18.84
CA THR A 574 31.51 -16.54 18.66
C THR A 574 31.14 -17.15 20.00
N GLY A 575 30.25 -16.50 20.74
CA GLY A 575 29.63 -17.09 21.93
C GLY A 575 28.33 -17.81 21.54
N THR A 576 28.21 -19.06 21.89
CA THR A 576 27.10 -19.97 21.59
C THR A 576 25.90 -19.82 22.54
N GLU A 577 25.84 -18.79 23.35
CA GLU A 577 24.78 -18.59 24.37
C GLU A 577 24.00 -17.29 24.12
N ASP A 578 22.69 -17.33 24.46
CA ASP A 578 21.75 -16.20 24.40
C ASP A 578 22.06 -15.09 25.41
N THR A 579 23.32 -14.87 25.69
CA THR A 579 23.77 -13.87 26.65
C THR A 579 24.04 -12.54 26.00
N ILE A 580 23.56 -11.48 26.61
CA ILE A 580 23.88 -10.11 26.23
C ILE A 580 25.40 -9.95 26.31
N PRO A 581 26.12 -9.56 25.27
CA PRO A 581 27.53 -9.26 25.36
C PRO A 581 27.82 -8.22 26.45
N VAL A 582 28.81 -8.47 27.31
CA VAL A 582 29.16 -7.57 28.44
C VAL A 582 29.37 -6.13 27.98
N SER A 583 29.92 -5.97 26.78
CA SER A 583 30.13 -4.64 26.18
C SER A 583 28.82 -3.90 25.88
N ILE A 584 27.77 -4.61 25.45
CA ILE A 584 26.45 -4.04 25.21
C ILE A 584 25.78 -3.74 26.55
N LEU A 585 25.87 -4.66 27.50
CA LEU A 585 25.33 -4.49 28.83
C LEU A 585 25.86 -3.21 29.51
N ASN A 586 27.16 -2.98 29.47
CA ASN A 586 27.80 -1.80 30.07
C ASN A 586 27.28 -0.51 29.40
N ARG A 587 27.16 -0.51 28.07
CA ARG A 587 26.65 0.67 27.34
C ARG A 587 25.17 0.93 27.58
N VAL A 588 24.34 -0.10 27.81
CA VAL A 588 22.94 0.06 28.23
C VAL A 588 22.90 0.68 29.63
N MET A 589 23.72 0.19 30.53
CA MET A 589 23.78 0.76 31.87
C MET A 589 24.17 2.24 31.85
N ASP A 590 25.12 2.63 31.01
CA ASP A 590 25.55 4.02 30.88
C ASP A 590 24.47 4.92 30.25
N LEU A 591 23.65 4.36 29.37
CA LEU A 591 22.51 5.09 28.78
C LEU A 591 21.45 5.47 29.82
N PHE A 592 21.26 4.63 30.83
CA PHE A 592 20.23 4.82 31.88
C PHE A 592 20.74 5.45 33.18
N LYS A 593 22.03 5.70 33.32
CA LYS A 593 22.60 6.48 34.42
C LYS A 593 22.45 7.98 34.15
#